data_6a331012023a11a8ae55acfd13968d75
#
_entry.id   6a331012023a11a8ae55acfd13968d75
#
_cell.length_a   1.000
_cell.length_b   1.000
_cell.length_c   1.000
_cell.angle_alpha   90.00
_cell.angle_beta   90.00
_cell.angle_gamma   90.00
#
_symmetry.space_group_name_H-M   'P 1'
#
loop_
_entity.id
_entity.type
_entity.pdbx_description
1 polymer ?
#
loop_
_entity_poly.entity_id
_entity_poly.type
_entity_poly.pdbx_seq_one_letter_code
_entity_poly.pdbx_strand_id
1 'polypeptide(L)'
;MVAAPDKFRGTASAAEVAAAVAQSVVDAGGLAVEVPMADGGEGTLEAFGGPNRTTRVTGPLGRSVEASWRLDGSTAVIEMALTSGLLLAGGLDGNRALDATTTGTGELIRLAVEQGARRVLVGMGGSATTDGGLGALRAMGSPARYRGVDLLVACD
;
A
#
# COMPACT_ATOMS: atom_id res chain seq x y z
N MET A 1 27.17 7.55 -4.72
CA MET A 1 26.34 7.44 -3.50
C MET A 1 24.99 6.80 -3.84
N VAL A 2 24.39 6.03 -2.94
CA VAL A 2 22.99 5.59 -3.05
C VAL A 2 22.17 6.42 -2.08
N ALA A 3 21.13 7.11 -2.57
CA ALA A 3 20.17 7.86 -1.76
C ALA A 3 18.91 6.99 -1.59
N ALA A 4 18.78 6.36 -0.43
CA ALA A 4 17.72 5.41 -0.11
C ALA A 4 16.93 5.84 1.15
N PRO A 5 16.31 7.04 1.16
CA PRO A 5 15.49 7.49 2.27
C PRO A 5 14.10 6.84 2.24
N ASP A 6 13.47 6.77 3.40
CA ASP A 6 12.02 6.68 3.53
C ASP A 6 11.40 8.09 3.55
N LYS A 7 10.06 8.16 3.57
CA LYS A 7 9.31 9.41 3.64
C LYS A 7 9.53 10.17 4.96
N PHE A 8 9.41 11.49 4.88
CA PHE A 8 9.30 12.37 6.04
C PHE A 8 7.84 12.74 6.24
N ARG A 9 7.14 12.02 7.10
CA ARG A 9 5.68 12.10 7.30
C ARG A 9 5.18 13.55 7.38
N GLY A 10 4.25 13.90 6.47
CA GLY A 10 3.63 15.22 6.42
C GLY A 10 4.53 16.34 5.88
N THR A 11 5.75 16.04 5.43
CA THR A 11 6.72 17.05 4.95
C THR A 11 7.21 16.77 3.53
N ALA A 12 7.77 15.59 3.27
CA ALA A 12 8.31 15.22 1.96
C ALA A 12 8.18 13.72 1.70
N SER A 13 7.98 13.34 0.45
CA SER A 13 8.00 11.96 0.00
C SER A 13 9.42 11.40 -0.02
N ALA A 14 9.55 10.07 0.00
CA ALA A 14 10.84 9.40 -0.14
C ALA A 14 11.55 9.79 -1.45
N ALA A 15 10.80 9.96 -2.54
CA ALA A 15 11.33 10.37 -3.83
C ALA A 15 11.88 11.80 -3.81
N GLU A 16 11.16 12.76 -3.22
CA GLU A 16 11.64 14.14 -3.09
C GLU A 16 12.93 14.23 -2.27
N VAL A 17 13.00 13.48 -1.17
CA VAL A 17 14.21 13.43 -0.34
C VAL A 17 15.37 12.76 -1.09
N ALA A 18 15.11 11.64 -1.78
CA ALA A 18 16.14 10.97 -2.58
C ALA A 18 16.69 11.89 -3.66
N ALA A 19 15.83 12.60 -4.39
CA ALA A 19 16.22 13.56 -5.43
C ALA A 19 17.03 14.72 -4.87
N ALA A 20 16.65 15.29 -3.73
CA ALA A 20 17.40 16.38 -3.09
C ALA A 20 18.81 15.96 -2.67
N VAL A 21 18.94 14.74 -2.11
CA VAL A 21 20.23 14.16 -1.75
C VAL A 21 21.07 13.88 -2.99
N ALA A 22 20.46 13.27 -4.02
CA ALA A 22 21.16 12.97 -5.27
C ALA A 22 21.68 14.23 -5.96
N GLN A 23 20.86 15.29 -6.03
CA GLN A 23 21.26 16.57 -6.61
C GLN A 23 22.47 17.18 -5.87
N SER A 24 22.44 17.17 -4.53
CA SER A 24 23.55 17.69 -3.72
C SER A 24 24.87 16.95 -3.98
N VAL A 25 24.80 15.63 -4.21
CA VAL A 25 25.99 14.82 -4.55
C VAL A 25 26.52 15.16 -5.95
N VAL A 26 25.61 15.34 -6.91
CA VAL A 26 25.97 15.74 -8.29
C VAL A 26 26.60 17.12 -8.30
N ASP A 27 26.06 18.08 -7.56
CA ASP A 27 26.62 19.45 -7.45
C ASP A 27 28.03 19.46 -6.84
N ALA A 28 28.30 18.47 -5.98
CA ALA A 28 29.64 18.24 -5.41
C ALA A 28 30.59 17.43 -6.35
N GLY A 29 30.18 17.16 -7.60
CA GLY A 29 30.95 16.41 -8.58
C GLY A 29 30.91 14.89 -8.42
N GLY A 30 30.01 14.36 -7.61
CA GLY A 30 29.82 12.92 -7.40
C GLY A 30 28.77 12.29 -8.31
N LEU A 31 28.65 10.96 -8.21
CA LEU A 31 27.57 10.20 -8.85
C LEU A 31 26.58 9.72 -7.78
N ALA A 32 25.27 9.84 -8.06
CA ALA A 32 24.22 9.40 -7.18
C ALA A 32 23.23 8.48 -7.90
N VAL A 33 22.64 7.55 -7.14
CA VAL A 33 21.50 6.70 -7.55
C VAL A 33 20.39 6.90 -6.52
N GLU A 34 19.21 7.21 -7.00
CA GLU A 34 18.01 7.37 -6.18
C GLU A 34 17.33 6.02 -6.00
N VAL A 35 17.07 5.64 -4.75
CA VAL A 35 16.38 4.41 -4.37
C VAL A 35 15.38 4.74 -3.25
N PRO A 36 14.28 5.45 -3.56
CA PRO A 36 13.30 5.75 -2.52
C PRO A 36 12.75 4.46 -1.92
N MET A 37 12.67 4.42 -0.59
CA MET A 37 12.23 3.26 0.17
C MET A 37 10.82 3.47 0.73
N ALA A 38 10.18 2.36 1.14
CA ALA A 38 8.91 2.37 1.85
C ALA A 38 8.86 1.22 2.86
N ASP A 39 8.20 1.48 3.99
CA ASP A 39 8.08 0.57 5.14
C ASP A 39 6.79 -0.27 5.12
N GLY A 40 6.09 -0.30 4.00
CA GLY A 40 4.76 -0.93 3.87
C GLY A 40 3.61 0.02 4.23
N GLY A 41 3.90 1.27 4.58
CA GLY A 41 2.91 2.34 4.76
C GLY A 41 2.69 3.16 3.51
N GLU A 42 2.29 4.42 3.72
CA GLU A 42 2.14 5.42 2.66
C GLU A 42 3.44 5.57 1.84
N GLY A 43 3.30 5.56 0.51
CA GLY A 43 4.43 5.65 -0.42
C GLY A 43 4.93 4.30 -0.93
N THR A 44 4.37 3.19 -0.46
CA THR A 44 4.71 1.86 -0.98
C THR A 44 4.38 1.74 -2.48
N LEU A 45 3.21 2.22 -2.91
CA LEU A 45 2.83 2.22 -4.33
C LEU A 45 3.81 3.04 -5.18
N GLU A 46 4.22 4.19 -4.71
CA GLU A 46 5.17 5.09 -5.38
C GLU A 46 6.53 4.42 -5.53
N ALA A 47 7.02 3.73 -4.51
CA ALA A 47 8.28 2.99 -4.56
C ALA A 47 8.27 1.88 -5.64
N PHE A 48 7.08 1.37 -5.99
CA PHE A 48 6.88 0.41 -7.09
C PHE A 48 6.46 1.05 -8.41
N GLY A 49 6.59 2.36 -8.58
CA GLY A 49 6.31 3.09 -9.82
C GLY A 49 4.91 3.68 -9.91
N GLY A 50 4.23 3.84 -8.78
CA GLY A 50 2.93 4.47 -8.65
C GLY A 50 1.75 3.59 -9.08
N PRO A 51 0.51 4.00 -8.75
CA PRO A 51 -0.69 3.27 -9.12
C PRO A 51 -0.94 3.31 -10.63
N ASN A 52 -1.49 2.23 -11.17
CA ASN A 52 -1.96 2.18 -12.56
C ASN A 52 -3.40 1.66 -12.67
N ARG A 53 -4.06 1.47 -11.54
CA ARG A 53 -5.46 1.03 -11.45
C ARG A 53 -6.16 1.73 -10.29
N THR A 54 -7.48 1.89 -10.44
CA THR A 54 -8.37 2.36 -9.39
C THR A 54 -9.58 1.44 -9.34
N THR A 55 -10.01 1.06 -8.15
CA THR A 55 -11.14 0.15 -7.95
C THR A 55 -11.98 0.61 -6.77
N ARG A 56 -13.29 0.52 -6.92
CA ARG A 56 -14.22 0.80 -5.83
C ARG A 56 -14.35 -0.43 -4.94
N VAL A 57 -14.07 -0.24 -3.64
CA VAL A 57 -14.09 -1.29 -2.61
C VAL A 57 -14.80 -0.80 -1.35
N THR A 58 -15.03 -1.71 -0.41
CA THR A 58 -15.56 -1.38 0.91
C THR A 58 -14.49 -0.67 1.74
N GLY A 59 -14.78 0.54 2.19
CA GLY A 59 -13.92 1.30 3.10
C GLY A 59 -13.99 0.81 4.55
N PRO A 60 -13.17 1.38 5.45
CA PRO A 60 -13.01 0.88 6.81
C PRO A 60 -14.31 0.90 7.63
N LEU A 61 -15.17 1.89 7.43
CA LEU A 61 -16.45 2.02 8.13
C LEU A 61 -17.65 1.60 7.25
N GLY A 62 -17.45 0.72 6.27
CA GLY A 62 -18.50 0.14 5.44
C GLY A 62 -18.93 1.00 4.26
N ARG A 63 -18.51 2.25 4.16
CA ARG A 63 -18.78 3.11 3.00
C ARG A 63 -17.86 2.73 1.85
N SER A 64 -18.38 2.83 0.60
CA SER A 64 -17.55 2.58 -0.58
C SER A 64 -16.48 3.67 -0.75
N VAL A 65 -15.26 3.24 -1.06
CA VAL A 65 -14.11 4.11 -1.35
C VAL A 65 -13.48 3.71 -2.68
N GLU A 66 -12.81 4.66 -3.33
CA GLU A 66 -11.97 4.37 -4.50
C GLU A 66 -10.53 4.14 -4.03
N ALA A 67 -10.02 2.95 -4.27
CA ALA A 67 -8.68 2.54 -3.90
C ALA A 67 -7.78 2.45 -5.13
N SER A 68 -6.68 3.18 -5.08
CA SER A 68 -5.61 3.06 -6.08
C SER A 68 -4.71 1.87 -5.75
N TRP A 69 -4.23 1.18 -6.77
CA TRP A 69 -3.34 0.04 -6.66
C TRP A 69 -2.56 -0.18 -7.96
N ARG A 70 -1.60 -1.09 -7.96
CA ARG A 70 -0.79 -1.40 -9.13
C ARG A 70 -0.88 -2.88 -9.49
N LEU A 71 -0.95 -3.16 -10.79
CA LEU A 71 -0.69 -4.49 -11.35
C LEU A 71 0.32 -4.33 -12.48
N ASP A 72 1.49 -4.93 -12.32
CA ASP A 72 2.56 -4.94 -13.30
C ASP A 72 2.94 -6.39 -13.62
N GLY A 73 2.70 -6.81 -14.85
CA GLY A 73 2.78 -8.22 -15.21
C GLY A 73 1.91 -9.09 -14.31
N SER A 74 2.53 -9.94 -13.51
CA SER A 74 1.85 -10.81 -12.55
C SER A 74 2.02 -10.37 -11.09
N THR A 75 2.58 -9.17 -10.84
CA THR A 75 2.77 -8.64 -9.49
C THR A 75 1.77 -7.52 -9.20
N ALA A 76 0.98 -7.68 -8.15
CA ALA A 76 0.13 -6.62 -7.63
C ALA A 76 0.75 -5.99 -6.38
N VAL A 77 0.60 -4.67 -6.26
CA VAL A 77 0.98 -3.89 -5.08
C VAL A 77 -0.25 -3.15 -4.55
N ILE A 78 -0.53 -3.34 -3.28
CA ILE A 78 -1.70 -2.82 -2.58
C ILE A 78 -1.25 -2.15 -1.29
N GLU A 79 -1.67 -0.92 -1.05
CA GLU A 79 -1.57 -0.29 0.27
C GLU A 79 -2.89 -0.45 1.02
N MET A 80 -2.85 -1.11 2.18
CA MET A 80 -4.04 -1.26 3.02
C MET A 80 -4.61 0.10 3.47
N ALA A 81 -3.76 1.11 3.63
CA ALA A 81 -4.18 2.46 3.96
C ALA A 81 -5.20 3.06 2.98
N LEU A 82 -5.15 2.66 1.70
CA LEU A 82 -6.05 3.13 0.65
C LEU A 82 -7.39 2.38 0.58
N THR A 83 -7.55 1.32 1.38
CA THR A 83 -8.78 0.53 1.45
C THR A 83 -9.38 0.50 2.85
N SER A 84 -8.53 0.36 3.87
CA SER A 84 -8.92 0.14 5.28
C SER A 84 -8.14 1.08 6.22
N GLY A 85 -7.73 2.25 5.70
CA GLY A 85 -6.83 3.18 6.36
C GLY A 85 -7.49 4.16 7.31
N LEU A 86 -6.68 4.66 8.23
CA LEU A 86 -7.07 5.60 9.27
C LEU A 86 -7.62 6.93 8.71
N LEU A 87 -7.03 7.44 7.63
CA LEU A 87 -7.52 8.69 7.01
C LEU A 87 -8.91 8.51 6.40
N LEU A 88 -9.20 7.34 5.81
CA LEU A 88 -10.52 7.00 5.28
C LEU A 88 -11.58 6.85 6.39
N ALA A 89 -11.15 6.56 7.61
CA ALA A 89 -12.00 6.46 8.78
C ALA A 89 -12.24 7.82 9.48
N GLY A 90 -11.68 8.92 8.95
CA GLY A 90 -11.79 10.27 9.52
C GLY A 90 -10.64 10.64 10.47
N GLY A 91 -9.48 9.98 10.34
CA GLY A 91 -8.32 10.21 11.18
C GLY A 91 -8.49 9.66 12.60
N LEU A 92 -7.65 10.12 13.51
CA LEU A 92 -7.67 9.65 14.92
C LEU A 92 -9.00 9.97 15.62
N ASP A 93 -9.58 11.15 15.33
CA ASP A 93 -10.80 11.60 16.00
C ASP A 93 -12.07 10.94 15.44
N GLY A 94 -12.06 10.59 14.15
CA GLY A 94 -13.22 9.97 13.47
C GLY A 94 -13.21 8.43 13.47
N ASN A 95 -12.07 7.82 13.81
CA ASN A 95 -11.91 6.37 13.73
C ASN A 95 -12.67 5.64 14.85
N ARG A 96 -13.36 4.58 14.45
CA ARG A 96 -14.00 3.59 15.35
C ARG A 96 -13.37 2.23 15.09
N ALA A 97 -12.17 2.03 15.64
CA ALA A 97 -11.33 0.87 15.32
C ALA A 97 -11.99 -0.49 15.54
N LEU A 98 -12.93 -0.61 16.49
CA LEU A 98 -13.70 -1.83 16.75
C LEU A 98 -14.78 -2.10 15.69
N ASP A 99 -15.27 -1.06 15.04
CA ASP A 99 -16.28 -1.15 13.97
C ASP A 99 -15.61 -1.22 12.57
N ALA A 100 -14.34 -0.83 12.51
CA ALA A 100 -13.61 -0.77 11.25
C ALA A 100 -13.23 -2.16 10.74
N THR A 101 -13.19 -2.32 9.41
CA THR A 101 -12.99 -3.60 8.75
C THR A 101 -11.88 -3.56 7.70
N THR A 102 -11.19 -4.68 7.52
CA THR A 102 -10.24 -4.91 6.42
C THR A 102 -10.91 -5.46 5.15
N THR A 103 -12.23 -5.45 5.05
CA THR A 103 -12.99 -6.04 3.93
C THR A 103 -12.49 -5.53 2.57
N GLY A 104 -12.31 -4.22 2.40
CA GLY A 104 -11.86 -3.65 1.13
C GLY A 104 -10.46 -4.10 0.72
N THR A 105 -9.56 -4.31 1.68
CA THR A 105 -8.24 -4.89 1.40
C THR A 105 -8.39 -6.30 0.81
N GLY A 106 -9.25 -7.13 1.40
CA GLY A 106 -9.50 -8.48 0.90
C GLY A 106 -10.19 -8.51 -0.47
N GLU A 107 -11.14 -7.58 -0.71
CA GLU A 107 -11.77 -7.41 -2.03
C GLU A 107 -10.73 -7.09 -3.09
N LEU A 108 -9.77 -6.21 -2.79
CA LEU A 108 -8.74 -5.80 -3.72
C LEU A 108 -7.72 -6.91 -3.98
N ILE A 109 -7.32 -7.66 -2.95
CA ILE A 109 -6.47 -8.85 -3.10
C ILE A 109 -7.15 -9.88 -4.01
N ARG A 110 -8.43 -10.17 -3.78
CA ARG A 110 -9.22 -11.08 -4.61
C ARG A 110 -9.25 -10.64 -6.06
N LEU A 111 -9.56 -9.36 -6.29
CA LEU A 111 -9.62 -8.79 -7.64
C LEU A 111 -8.27 -8.86 -8.36
N ALA A 112 -7.16 -8.56 -7.66
CA ALA A 112 -5.83 -8.65 -8.23
C ALA A 112 -5.52 -10.06 -8.74
N VAL A 113 -5.86 -11.09 -7.95
CA VAL A 113 -5.68 -12.49 -8.35
C VAL A 113 -6.60 -12.87 -9.51
N GLU A 114 -7.85 -12.42 -9.53
CA GLU A 114 -8.80 -12.59 -10.64
C GLU A 114 -8.30 -11.92 -11.93
N GLN A 115 -7.54 -10.83 -11.82
CA GLN A 115 -6.89 -10.15 -12.95
C GLN A 115 -5.52 -10.74 -13.33
N GLY A 116 -5.13 -11.86 -12.74
CA GLY A 116 -3.94 -12.61 -13.12
C GLY A 116 -2.70 -12.40 -12.25
N ALA A 117 -2.80 -11.68 -11.13
CA ALA A 117 -1.69 -11.59 -10.19
C ALA A 117 -1.31 -12.98 -9.65
N ARG A 118 -0.01 -13.25 -9.61
CA ARG A 118 0.61 -14.43 -9.00
C ARG A 118 1.47 -14.07 -7.79
N ARG A 119 1.77 -12.81 -7.65
CA ARG A 119 2.41 -12.22 -6.48
C ARG A 119 1.61 -10.99 -6.07
N VAL A 120 1.21 -10.92 -4.81
CA VAL A 120 0.47 -9.79 -4.25
C VAL A 120 1.25 -9.29 -3.04
N LEU A 121 1.77 -8.07 -3.13
CA LEU A 121 2.42 -7.37 -2.02
C LEU A 121 1.40 -6.43 -1.37
N VAL A 122 1.19 -6.59 -0.08
CA VAL A 122 0.29 -5.76 0.72
C VAL A 122 1.09 -4.97 1.74
N GLY A 123 1.13 -3.66 1.60
CA GLY A 123 1.65 -2.75 2.62
C GLY A 123 0.62 -2.57 3.75
N MET A 124 1.02 -2.86 4.99
CA MET A 124 0.11 -2.94 6.16
C MET A 124 0.07 -1.67 7.01
N GLY A 125 0.83 -0.63 6.64
CA GLY A 125 0.86 0.63 7.38
C GLY A 125 -0.46 1.40 7.31
N GLY A 126 -0.69 2.30 8.28
CA GLY A 126 -1.80 3.25 8.28
C GLY A 126 -3.19 2.67 8.53
N SER A 127 -3.31 1.47 9.11
CA SER A 127 -4.58 0.80 9.38
C SER A 127 -5.51 1.56 10.33
N ALA A 128 -6.83 1.50 10.05
CA ALA A 128 -7.89 1.97 10.95
C ALA A 128 -8.45 0.86 11.85
N THR A 129 -8.10 -0.40 11.61
CA THR A 129 -8.87 -1.55 12.09
C THR A 129 -8.16 -2.33 13.19
N THR A 130 -8.95 -3.01 14.02
CA THR A 130 -8.51 -4.01 14.99
C THR A 130 -9.18 -5.37 14.75
N ASP A 131 -9.66 -5.61 13.51
CA ASP A 131 -10.39 -6.84 13.16
C ASP A 131 -9.49 -8.07 12.97
N GLY A 132 -8.17 -7.93 13.13
CA GLY A 132 -7.20 -9.03 12.96
C GLY A 132 -7.17 -9.58 11.53
N GLY A 133 -7.61 -8.81 10.55
CA GLY A 133 -7.68 -9.23 9.14
C GLY A 133 -8.90 -10.08 8.81
N LEU A 134 -9.85 -10.24 9.73
CA LEU A 134 -11.03 -11.08 9.53
C LEU A 134 -11.89 -10.61 8.35
N GLY A 135 -12.05 -9.29 8.19
CA GLY A 135 -12.76 -8.72 7.05
C GLY A 135 -12.11 -9.11 5.72
N ALA A 136 -10.79 -8.98 5.63
CA ALA A 136 -10.04 -9.35 4.44
C ALA A 136 -10.16 -10.84 4.12
N LEU A 137 -9.96 -11.72 5.11
CA LEU A 137 -10.09 -13.17 4.91
C LEU A 137 -11.48 -13.58 4.40
N ARG A 138 -12.55 -12.97 4.93
CA ARG A 138 -13.91 -13.22 4.47
C ARG A 138 -14.13 -12.75 3.02
N ALA A 139 -13.64 -11.57 2.67
CA ALA A 139 -13.77 -10.99 1.34
C ALA A 139 -12.93 -11.73 0.28
N MET A 140 -11.77 -12.24 0.66
CA MET A 140 -10.94 -13.10 -0.17
C MET A 140 -11.66 -14.41 -0.52
N GLY A 141 -12.42 -14.96 0.40
CA GLY A 141 -13.20 -16.19 0.18
C GLY A 141 -12.35 -17.46 0.21
N SER A 142 -12.59 -18.37 -0.73
CA SER A 142 -11.98 -19.71 -0.70
C SER A 142 -10.45 -19.68 -0.87
N PRO A 143 -9.68 -20.31 0.04
CA PRO A 143 -8.22 -20.43 -0.08
C PRO A 143 -7.77 -21.13 -1.37
N ALA A 144 -8.60 -21.97 -1.98
CA ALA A 144 -8.28 -22.66 -3.22
C ALA A 144 -7.98 -21.69 -4.39
N ARG A 145 -8.52 -20.48 -4.34
CA ARG A 145 -8.27 -19.41 -5.34
C ARG A 145 -6.82 -18.95 -5.35
N TYR A 146 -6.13 -19.05 -4.23
CA TYR A 146 -4.77 -18.53 -4.02
C TYR A 146 -3.69 -19.58 -4.18
N ARG A 147 -4.01 -20.76 -4.71
CA ARG A 147 -3.00 -21.78 -5.02
C ARG A 147 -2.03 -21.26 -6.06
N GLY A 148 -0.72 -21.29 -5.74
CA GLY A 148 0.34 -20.75 -6.62
C GLY A 148 0.36 -19.20 -6.69
N VAL A 149 -0.21 -18.53 -5.70
CA VAL A 149 -0.10 -17.09 -5.49
C VAL A 149 0.77 -16.85 -4.26
N ASP A 150 1.81 -16.04 -4.44
CA ASP A 150 2.63 -15.53 -3.34
C ASP A 150 1.92 -14.32 -2.73
N LEU A 151 1.43 -14.43 -1.51
CA LEU A 151 0.87 -13.32 -0.76
C LEU A 151 1.93 -12.84 0.24
N LEU A 152 2.46 -11.66 0.00
CA LEU A 152 3.52 -11.05 0.76
C LEU A 152 2.98 -9.85 1.56
N VAL A 153 3.49 -9.66 2.75
CA VAL A 153 3.14 -8.55 3.63
C VAL A 153 4.39 -7.72 3.89
N ALA A 154 4.29 -6.42 3.63
CA ALA A 154 5.29 -5.45 4.04
C ALA A 154 4.77 -4.72 5.28
N CYS A 155 5.48 -4.86 6.39
CA CYS A 155 5.18 -4.19 7.65
C CYS A 155 6.47 -3.90 8.41
N ASP A 156 6.44 -2.78 9.09
CA ASP A 156 7.46 -2.38 10.05
C ASP A 156 7.07 -2.76 11.49
#